data_66fe712cac87cd7174d5e3acc89d5bf8
#
_entry.id   66fe712cac87cd7174d5e3acc89d5bf8
#
_cell.length_a   1.000
_cell.length_b   1.000
_cell.length_c   1.000
_cell.angle_alpha   90.00
_cell.angle_beta   90.00
_cell.angle_gamma   90.00
#
_symmetry.space_group_name_H-M   'P 1'
#
loop_
_entity.id
_entity.type
_entity.pdbx_description
1 polymer ?
#
loop_
_entity_poly.entity_id
_entity_poly.type
_entity_poly.pdbx_seq_one_letter_code
_entity_poly.pdbx_strand_id
1 'polypeptide(L)'
;MTRRSMTLITTALAGIALLAGCASTPDITAEAAEELQTSVVSVATLAQTDAAAALTELDALEGRLDAASADGSIQEGRATDIRSSIELVRADLTAAVEAARVAAEQAAAEKAEADRVAAEQAAAAQAAADEAARQAAEDKAENDKDAKEAEKEAEKERREQEKEDREEN
;
A
#
# COMPACT_ATOMS: atom_id res chain seq x y z
N MET A 1 19.87 -21.52 -19.34
CA MET A 1 19.13 -22.80 -19.18
C MET A 1 18.90 -23.01 -17.68
N THR A 2 17.80 -22.53 -17.13
CA THR A 2 17.45 -22.67 -15.71
C THR A 2 16.05 -23.27 -15.61
N ARG A 3 16.01 -24.56 -15.29
CA ARG A 3 14.80 -25.33 -15.09
C ARG A 3 14.13 -24.86 -13.81
N ARG A 4 12.99 -24.16 -13.93
CA ARG A 4 12.07 -23.92 -12.81
C ARG A 4 11.32 -25.20 -12.50
N SER A 5 11.65 -25.80 -11.37
CA SER A 5 10.92 -26.94 -10.80
C SER A 5 9.57 -26.42 -10.27
N MET A 6 8.52 -26.79 -10.97
CA MET A 6 7.13 -26.54 -10.61
C MET A 6 6.73 -27.63 -9.62
N THR A 7 6.74 -27.31 -8.32
CA THR A 7 6.30 -28.21 -7.27
C THR A 7 4.76 -28.24 -7.25
N LEU A 8 4.19 -29.30 -7.77
CA LEU A 8 2.78 -29.64 -7.69
C LEU A 8 2.46 -30.02 -6.23
N ILE A 9 1.78 -29.13 -5.50
CA ILE A 9 1.17 -29.46 -4.22
C ILE A 9 -0.10 -30.23 -4.50
N THR A 10 -0.01 -31.54 -4.42
CA THR A 10 -1.16 -32.45 -4.49
C THR A 10 -1.82 -32.48 -3.12
N THR A 11 -2.89 -31.68 -2.95
CA THR A 11 -3.73 -31.70 -1.75
C THR A 11 -4.52 -33.00 -1.74
N ALA A 12 -4.13 -33.95 -0.89
CA ALA A 12 -4.88 -35.16 -0.63
C ALA A 12 -6.15 -34.83 0.15
N LEU A 13 -7.31 -34.92 -0.50
CA LEU A 13 -8.60 -35.02 0.16
C LEU A 13 -8.69 -36.35 0.91
N ALA A 14 -8.36 -36.35 2.18
CA ALA A 14 -8.53 -37.51 3.06
C ALA A 14 -9.99 -37.57 3.50
N GLY A 15 -10.59 -38.73 3.24
CA GLY A 15 -11.98 -39.06 3.39
C GLY A 15 -12.57 -38.83 4.78
N ILE A 16 -13.80 -38.34 4.74
CA ILE A 16 -14.72 -38.29 5.89
C ILE A 16 -15.16 -39.73 6.17
N ALA A 17 -14.54 -40.40 7.17
CA ALA A 17 -15.02 -41.64 7.70
C ALA A 17 -16.28 -41.38 8.53
N LEU A 18 -17.41 -41.84 8.04
CA LEU A 18 -18.68 -41.90 8.76
C LEU A 18 -18.52 -42.78 10.02
N LEU A 19 -18.33 -42.14 11.17
CA LEU A 19 -18.51 -42.77 12.46
C LEU A 19 -20.01 -42.87 12.75
N ALA A 20 -20.61 -44.00 12.37
CA ALA A 20 -21.87 -44.45 12.94
C ALA A 20 -21.55 -44.94 14.35
N GLY A 21 -21.63 -44.10 15.36
CA GLY A 21 -21.33 -44.39 16.74
C GLY A 21 -22.36 -43.85 17.70
N CYS A 22 -23.03 -44.73 18.38
CA CYS A 22 -23.72 -44.59 19.67
C CYS A 22 -24.79 -43.51 19.81
N ALA A 23 -26.00 -43.93 20.13
CA ALA A 23 -27.12 -43.11 20.60
C ALA A 23 -26.82 -42.48 21.99
N SER A 24 -25.83 -41.57 22.04
CA SER A 24 -25.70 -40.57 23.08
C SER A 24 -26.49 -39.35 22.61
N THR A 25 -27.20 -38.69 23.53
CA THR A 25 -27.75 -37.38 23.25
C THR A 25 -26.67 -36.52 22.63
N PRO A 26 -26.89 -35.90 21.46
CA PRO A 26 -25.90 -35.08 20.81
C PRO A 26 -25.47 -33.94 21.75
N ASP A 27 -24.16 -33.71 21.85
CA ASP A 27 -23.59 -32.62 22.69
C ASP A 27 -24.00 -31.25 22.27
N ILE A 28 -24.63 -31.12 21.09
CA ILE A 28 -25.16 -29.91 20.49
C ILE A 28 -26.41 -30.23 19.67
N THR A 29 -27.45 -29.43 19.74
CA THR A 29 -28.61 -29.58 18.87
C THR A 29 -28.29 -29.24 17.42
N ALA A 30 -29.02 -29.83 16.48
CA ALA A 30 -28.79 -29.55 15.04
C ALA A 30 -28.96 -28.08 14.71
N GLU A 31 -29.92 -27.40 15.34
CA GLU A 31 -30.21 -26.00 15.14
C GLU A 31 -29.07 -25.07 15.62
N ALA A 32 -28.59 -25.29 16.83
CA ALA A 32 -27.42 -24.56 17.35
C ALA A 32 -26.15 -24.84 16.54
N ALA A 33 -25.96 -26.06 16.07
CA ALA A 33 -24.82 -26.39 15.21
C ALA A 33 -24.85 -25.64 13.88
N GLU A 34 -26.00 -25.54 13.21
CA GLU A 34 -26.17 -24.80 11.95
C GLU A 34 -25.93 -23.30 12.13
N GLU A 35 -26.45 -22.71 13.20
CA GLU A 35 -26.27 -21.30 13.51
C GLU A 35 -24.78 -20.98 13.77
N LEU A 36 -24.10 -21.76 14.64
CA LEU A 36 -22.67 -21.57 14.91
C LEU A 36 -21.81 -21.82 13.68
N GLN A 37 -22.15 -22.81 12.86
CA GLN A 37 -21.43 -23.09 11.61
C GLN A 37 -21.50 -21.89 10.65
N THR A 38 -22.68 -21.28 10.52
CA THR A 38 -22.87 -20.08 9.70
C THR A 38 -21.96 -18.94 10.19
N SER A 39 -21.92 -18.72 11.49
CA SER A 39 -21.05 -17.71 12.10
C SER A 39 -19.56 -17.99 11.88
N VAL A 40 -19.14 -19.25 12.02
CA VAL A 40 -17.74 -19.68 11.75
C VAL A 40 -17.35 -19.39 10.29
N VAL A 41 -18.24 -19.68 9.33
CA VAL A 41 -17.99 -19.36 7.91
C VAL A 41 -17.88 -17.87 7.70
N SER A 42 -18.70 -17.05 8.37
CA SER A 42 -18.60 -15.58 8.33
C SER A 42 -17.24 -15.09 8.85
N VAL A 43 -16.83 -15.56 10.03
CA VAL A 43 -15.50 -15.25 10.61
C VAL A 43 -14.37 -15.64 9.64
N ALA A 44 -14.42 -16.86 9.10
CA ALA A 44 -13.39 -17.36 8.19
C ALA A 44 -13.30 -16.55 6.88
N THR A 45 -14.43 -16.05 6.39
CA THR A 45 -14.48 -15.21 5.19
C THR A 45 -13.90 -13.83 5.47
N LEU A 46 -14.29 -13.20 6.57
CA LEU A 46 -13.79 -11.90 7.00
C LEU A 46 -12.30 -11.94 7.35
N ALA A 47 -11.82 -13.00 7.97
CA ALA A 47 -10.41 -13.17 8.32
C ALA A 47 -9.45 -13.08 7.12
N GLN A 48 -9.93 -13.35 5.90
CA GLN A 48 -9.12 -13.29 4.69
C GLN A 48 -8.93 -11.84 4.16
N THR A 49 -9.83 -10.93 4.53
CA THR A 49 -9.86 -9.57 3.95
C THR A 49 -9.82 -8.47 5.01
N ASP A 50 -10.40 -8.71 6.17
CA ASP A 50 -10.52 -7.74 7.26
C ASP A 50 -10.49 -8.45 8.62
N ALA A 51 -9.31 -8.59 9.18
CA ALA A 51 -9.12 -9.24 10.49
C ALA A 51 -9.83 -8.49 11.64
N ALA A 52 -10.03 -7.18 11.54
CA ALA A 52 -10.75 -6.40 12.55
C ALA A 52 -12.26 -6.67 12.51
N ALA A 53 -12.84 -6.77 11.31
CA ALA A 53 -14.22 -7.19 11.13
C ALA A 53 -14.41 -8.65 11.57
N ALA A 54 -13.43 -9.54 11.31
CA ALA A 54 -13.45 -10.92 11.77
C ALA A 54 -13.47 -11.02 13.30
N LEU A 55 -12.73 -10.17 14.03
CA LEU A 55 -12.79 -10.09 15.48
C LEU A 55 -14.18 -9.72 16.00
N THR A 56 -14.84 -8.76 15.34
CA THR A 56 -16.21 -8.37 15.70
C THR A 56 -17.20 -9.52 15.51
N GLU A 57 -17.09 -10.27 14.40
CA GLU A 57 -17.95 -11.43 14.16
C GLU A 57 -17.62 -12.58 15.11
N LEU A 58 -16.35 -12.71 15.53
CA LEU A 58 -15.94 -13.71 16.53
C LEU A 58 -16.57 -13.40 17.90
N ASP A 59 -16.68 -12.14 18.30
CA ASP A 59 -17.41 -11.70 19.51
C ASP A 59 -18.90 -12.05 19.42
N ALA A 60 -19.51 -11.87 18.23
CA ALA A 60 -20.89 -12.26 17.99
C ALA A 60 -21.09 -13.81 18.08
N LEU A 61 -20.13 -14.59 17.52
CA LEU A 61 -20.13 -16.03 17.64
C LEU A 61 -20.05 -16.49 19.09
N GLU A 62 -19.20 -15.86 19.90
CA GLU A 62 -19.08 -16.15 21.34
C GLU A 62 -20.39 -15.87 22.08
N GLY A 63 -21.04 -14.75 21.79
CA GLY A 63 -22.36 -14.42 22.35
C GLY A 63 -23.45 -15.45 21.99
N ARG A 64 -23.45 -15.98 20.74
CA ARG A 64 -24.37 -17.06 20.33
C ARG A 64 -24.05 -18.37 21.05
N LEU A 65 -22.80 -18.69 21.21
CA LEU A 65 -22.34 -19.86 21.96
C LEU A 65 -22.80 -19.80 23.42
N ASP A 66 -22.66 -18.65 24.07
CA ASP A 66 -23.09 -18.45 25.45
C ASP A 66 -24.61 -18.57 25.60
N ALA A 67 -25.39 -18.02 24.66
CA ALA A 67 -26.84 -18.18 24.64
C ALA A 67 -27.26 -19.66 24.51
N ALA A 68 -26.65 -20.38 23.55
CA ALA A 68 -26.93 -21.81 23.32
C ALA A 68 -26.48 -22.70 24.50
N SER A 69 -25.42 -22.30 25.21
CA SER A 69 -25.03 -22.98 26.46
C SER A 69 -26.04 -22.71 27.59
N ALA A 70 -26.53 -21.49 27.72
CA ALA A 70 -27.47 -21.11 28.75
C ALA A 70 -28.87 -21.74 28.59
N ASP A 71 -29.33 -21.94 27.36
CA ASP A 71 -30.62 -22.59 27.06
C ASP A 71 -30.52 -24.13 26.99
N GLY A 72 -29.32 -24.70 27.10
CA GLY A 72 -29.07 -26.13 27.08
C GLY A 72 -29.01 -26.74 25.68
N SER A 73 -28.97 -25.95 24.63
CA SER A 73 -28.80 -26.43 23.25
C SER A 73 -27.40 -26.96 22.98
N ILE A 74 -26.43 -26.62 23.85
CA ILE A 74 -25.05 -27.09 23.85
C ILE A 74 -24.70 -27.57 25.26
N GLN A 75 -24.08 -28.75 25.37
CA GLN A 75 -23.54 -29.23 26.64
C GLN A 75 -22.31 -28.40 27.05
N GLU A 76 -22.17 -28.13 28.37
CA GLU A 76 -21.11 -27.26 28.92
C GLU A 76 -19.70 -27.70 28.54
N GLY A 77 -19.41 -29.00 28.51
CA GLY A 77 -18.10 -29.52 28.03
C GLY A 77 -17.81 -29.11 26.61
N ARG A 78 -18.80 -29.23 25.71
CA ARG A 78 -18.67 -28.85 24.31
C ARG A 78 -18.52 -27.35 24.14
N ALA A 79 -19.30 -26.56 24.90
CA ALA A 79 -19.19 -25.11 24.92
C ALA A 79 -17.78 -24.66 25.35
N THR A 80 -17.19 -25.31 26.36
CA THR A 80 -15.83 -25.05 26.82
C THR A 80 -14.78 -25.31 25.74
N ASP A 81 -14.88 -26.42 25.02
CA ASP A 81 -13.97 -26.74 23.91
C ASP A 81 -14.04 -25.71 22.78
N ILE A 82 -15.26 -25.26 22.45
CA ILE A 82 -15.47 -24.23 21.44
C ILE A 82 -14.91 -22.88 21.90
N ARG A 83 -15.13 -22.46 23.16
CA ARG A 83 -14.52 -21.22 23.70
C ARG A 83 -13.00 -21.24 23.59
N SER A 84 -12.38 -22.38 23.97
CA SER A 84 -10.92 -22.51 23.85
C SER A 84 -10.44 -22.35 22.40
N SER A 85 -11.20 -22.84 21.44
CA SER A 85 -10.90 -22.64 20.01
C SER A 85 -11.09 -21.20 19.55
N ILE A 86 -12.14 -20.51 20.05
CA ILE A 86 -12.39 -19.11 19.80
C ILE A 86 -11.22 -18.25 20.31
N GLU A 87 -10.71 -18.53 21.51
CA GLU A 87 -9.57 -17.80 22.08
C GLU A 87 -8.31 -17.90 21.22
N LEU A 88 -8.01 -19.08 20.66
CA LEU A 88 -6.88 -19.26 19.74
C LEU A 88 -7.05 -18.44 18.46
N VAL A 89 -8.23 -18.48 17.86
CA VAL A 89 -8.55 -17.67 16.65
C VAL A 89 -8.48 -16.18 16.96
N ARG A 90 -8.97 -15.76 18.13
CA ARG A 90 -8.88 -14.37 18.59
C ARG A 90 -7.44 -13.89 18.70
N ALA A 91 -6.55 -14.71 19.25
CA ALA A 91 -5.13 -14.40 19.36
C ALA A 91 -4.49 -14.21 17.97
N ASP A 92 -4.78 -15.11 17.03
CA ASP A 92 -4.26 -15.04 15.67
C ASP A 92 -4.78 -13.81 14.91
N LEU A 93 -6.08 -13.51 15.01
CA LEU A 93 -6.68 -12.33 14.39
C LEU A 93 -6.13 -11.02 14.97
N THR A 94 -5.93 -10.97 16.29
CA THR A 94 -5.32 -9.83 16.97
C THR A 94 -3.89 -9.59 16.48
N ALA A 95 -3.11 -10.66 16.34
CA ALA A 95 -1.77 -10.56 15.77
C ALA A 95 -1.77 -10.09 14.30
N ALA A 96 -2.76 -10.54 13.51
CA ALA A 96 -2.92 -10.12 12.13
C ALA A 96 -3.27 -8.63 12.02
N VAL A 97 -4.16 -8.11 12.88
CA VAL A 97 -4.50 -6.67 12.94
C VAL A 97 -3.27 -5.84 13.28
N GLU A 98 -2.49 -6.27 14.28
CA GLU A 98 -1.27 -5.57 14.67
C GLU A 98 -0.21 -5.58 13.56
N ALA A 99 -0.03 -6.71 12.89
CA ALA A 99 0.89 -6.82 11.76
C ALA A 99 0.46 -5.89 10.60
N ALA A 100 -0.83 -5.82 10.30
CA ALA A 100 -1.36 -4.93 9.28
C ALA A 100 -1.15 -3.44 9.65
N ARG A 101 -1.32 -3.06 10.92
CA ARG A 101 -1.05 -1.72 11.43
C ARG A 101 0.42 -1.35 11.25
N VAL A 102 1.34 -2.21 11.66
CA VAL A 102 2.78 -1.98 11.51
C VAL A 102 3.16 -1.86 10.03
N ALA A 103 2.62 -2.71 9.16
CA ALA A 103 2.88 -2.64 7.72
C ALA A 103 2.36 -1.32 7.11
N ALA A 104 1.19 -0.85 7.54
CA ALA A 104 0.64 0.43 7.10
C ALA A 104 1.50 1.63 7.55
N GLU A 105 2.00 1.61 8.79
CA GLU A 105 2.92 2.64 9.30
C GLU A 105 4.24 2.66 8.52
N GLN A 106 4.81 1.51 8.23
CA GLN A 106 6.03 1.40 7.42
C GLN A 106 5.81 1.93 6.00
N ALA A 107 4.73 1.53 5.35
CA ALA A 107 4.38 2.02 4.01
C ALA A 107 4.17 3.54 3.98
N ALA A 108 3.54 4.10 5.02
CA ALA A 108 3.37 5.55 5.15
C ALA A 108 4.71 6.28 5.33
N ALA A 109 5.63 5.72 6.12
CA ALA A 109 6.96 6.27 6.33
C ALA A 109 7.81 6.22 5.04
N GLU A 110 7.79 5.09 4.33
CA GLU A 110 8.48 4.94 3.04
C GLU A 110 7.94 5.93 2.00
N LYS A 111 6.61 6.10 1.96
CA LYS A 111 5.99 7.08 1.06
C LYS A 111 6.41 8.51 1.40
N ALA A 112 6.40 8.89 2.67
CA ALA A 112 6.82 10.22 3.11
C ALA A 112 8.29 10.51 2.75
N GLU A 113 9.17 9.53 2.88
CA GLU A 113 10.57 9.65 2.48
C GLU A 113 10.73 9.78 0.96
N ALA A 114 9.99 8.99 0.17
CA ALA A 114 9.99 9.10 -1.28
C ALA A 114 9.47 10.47 -1.75
N ASP A 115 8.40 10.97 -1.15
CA ASP A 115 7.84 12.29 -1.45
C ASP A 115 8.85 13.41 -1.11
N ARG A 116 9.59 13.29 0.02
CA ARG A 116 10.65 14.24 0.40
C ARG A 116 11.79 14.26 -0.62
N VAL A 117 12.29 13.09 -1.00
CA VAL A 117 13.36 12.97 -2.00
C VAL A 117 12.93 13.52 -3.35
N ALA A 118 11.68 13.25 -3.78
CA ALA A 118 11.15 13.81 -5.02
C ALA A 118 11.05 15.34 -4.97
N ALA A 119 10.64 15.91 -3.86
CA ALA A 119 10.58 17.36 -3.67
C ALA A 119 11.98 18.01 -3.69
N GLU A 120 12.97 17.39 -3.06
CA GLU A 120 14.36 17.87 -3.10
C GLU A 120 14.93 17.84 -4.53
N GLN A 121 14.67 16.77 -5.28
CA GLN A 121 15.09 16.66 -6.68
C GLN A 121 14.42 17.70 -7.57
N ALA A 122 13.12 17.94 -7.38
CA ALA A 122 12.39 18.96 -8.11
C ALA A 122 12.93 20.37 -7.81
N ALA A 123 13.22 20.67 -6.55
CA ALA A 123 13.81 21.94 -6.15
C ALA A 123 15.22 22.14 -6.74
N ALA A 124 16.05 21.10 -6.74
CA ALA A 124 17.39 21.16 -7.36
C ALA A 124 17.30 21.35 -8.87
N ALA A 125 16.39 20.67 -9.55
CA ALA A 125 16.17 20.85 -10.99
C ALA A 125 15.69 22.28 -11.33
N GLN A 126 14.80 22.84 -10.52
CA GLN A 126 14.34 24.22 -10.68
C GLN A 126 15.49 25.23 -10.48
N ALA A 127 16.30 25.05 -9.43
CA ALA A 127 17.46 25.90 -9.19
C ALA A 127 18.47 25.85 -10.35
N ALA A 128 18.73 24.68 -10.91
CA ALA A 128 19.60 24.52 -12.06
C ALA A 128 19.01 25.18 -13.33
N ALA A 129 17.71 25.09 -13.54
CA ALA A 129 17.04 25.78 -14.65
C ALA A 129 17.09 27.31 -14.50
N ASP A 130 16.87 27.82 -13.30
CA ASP A 130 16.96 29.25 -13.00
C ASP A 130 18.38 29.80 -13.21
N GLU A 131 19.40 29.03 -12.83
CA GLU A 131 20.81 29.41 -13.06
C GLU A 131 21.15 29.41 -14.55
N ALA A 132 20.72 28.39 -15.30
CA ALA A 132 20.92 28.34 -16.75
C ALA A 132 20.21 29.52 -17.46
N ALA A 133 19.02 29.89 -17.00
CA ALA A 133 18.29 31.03 -17.55
C ALA A 133 19.02 32.37 -17.28
N ARG A 134 19.64 32.53 -16.10
CA ARG A 134 20.47 33.71 -15.78
C ARG A 134 21.69 33.79 -16.67
N GLN A 135 22.43 32.71 -16.81
CA GLN A 135 23.59 32.63 -17.67
C GLN A 135 23.24 32.97 -19.13
N ALA A 136 22.17 32.37 -19.66
CA ALA A 136 21.71 32.71 -21.01
C ALA A 136 21.29 34.18 -21.21
N ALA A 137 20.74 34.80 -20.17
CA ALA A 137 20.41 36.23 -20.19
C ALA A 137 21.66 37.12 -20.15
N GLU A 138 22.68 36.76 -19.39
CA GLU A 138 23.98 37.44 -19.31
C GLU A 138 24.71 37.35 -20.65
N ASP A 139 24.83 36.14 -21.22
CA ASP A 139 25.46 35.92 -22.54
C ASP A 139 24.78 36.74 -23.65
N LYS A 140 23.44 36.76 -23.61
CA LYS A 140 22.67 37.57 -24.55
C LYS A 140 22.95 39.06 -24.39
N ALA A 141 23.01 39.57 -23.14
CA ALA A 141 23.29 40.96 -22.86
C ALA A 141 24.71 41.35 -23.29
N GLU A 142 25.69 40.47 -23.16
CA GLU A 142 27.06 40.69 -23.64
C GLU A 142 27.10 40.71 -25.18
N ASN A 143 26.53 39.74 -25.85
CA ASN A 143 26.41 39.73 -27.31
C ASN A 143 25.69 40.97 -27.89
N ASP A 144 24.63 41.44 -27.24
CA ASP A 144 23.92 42.67 -27.65
C ASP A 144 24.79 43.93 -27.48
N LYS A 145 25.70 43.97 -26.50
CA LYS A 145 26.68 45.03 -26.34
C LYS A 145 27.74 45.00 -27.44
N ASP A 146 28.32 43.84 -27.68
CA ASP A 146 29.35 43.66 -28.69
C ASP A 146 28.80 43.99 -30.09
N ALA A 147 27.58 43.57 -30.42
CA ALA A 147 26.91 43.93 -31.65
C ALA A 147 26.71 45.44 -31.82
N LYS A 148 26.32 46.17 -30.74
CA LYS A 148 26.16 47.63 -30.76
C LYS A 148 27.49 48.39 -30.88
N GLU A 149 28.56 47.82 -30.28
CA GLU A 149 29.90 48.40 -30.44
C GLU A 149 30.42 48.23 -31.85
N ALA A 150 30.27 47.02 -32.42
CA ALA A 150 30.63 46.76 -33.83
C ALA A 150 29.84 47.65 -34.81
N GLU A 151 28.55 47.88 -34.57
CA GLU A 151 27.72 48.78 -35.39
C GLU A 151 28.23 50.20 -35.34
N LYS A 152 28.62 50.70 -34.15
CA LYS A 152 29.18 52.05 -33.99
C LYS A 152 30.54 52.23 -34.67
N GLU A 153 31.39 51.20 -34.60
CA GLU A 153 32.68 51.20 -35.27
C GLU A 153 32.48 51.24 -36.81
N ALA A 154 31.62 50.37 -37.32
CA ALA A 154 31.28 50.36 -38.75
C ALA A 154 30.67 51.67 -39.24
N GLU A 155 29.82 52.31 -38.43
CA GLU A 155 29.28 53.64 -38.76
C GLU A 155 30.38 54.69 -38.79
N LYS A 156 31.34 54.63 -37.82
CA LYS A 156 32.46 55.57 -37.77
C LYS A 156 33.37 55.41 -38.99
N GLU A 157 33.74 54.21 -39.36
CA GLU A 157 34.53 53.90 -40.55
C GLU A 157 33.84 54.39 -41.83
N ARG A 158 32.55 54.17 -41.96
CA ARG A 158 31.78 54.67 -43.10
C ARG A 158 31.75 56.19 -43.19
N ARG A 159 31.64 56.87 -42.06
CA ARG A 159 31.71 58.33 -42.00
C ARG A 159 33.10 58.88 -42.34
N GLU A 160 34.16 58.18 -42.00
CA GLU A 160 35.54 58.54 -42.32
C GLU A 160 35.79 58.34 -43.83
N GLN A 161 35.36 57.26 -44.42
CA GLN A 161 35.40 57.02 -45.87
C GLN A 161 34.62 58.09 -46.64
N GLU A 162 33.42 58.47 -46.22
CA GLU A 162 32.58 59.49 -46.83
C GLU A 162 33.23 60.89 -46.83
N LYS A 163 34.07 61.14 -45.82
CA LYS A 163 34.88 62.38 -45.74
C LYS A 163 36.07 62.38 -46.70
N GLU A 164 36.79 61.26 -46.78
CA GLU A 164 37.92 61.07 -47.69
C GLU A 164 37.46 61.23 -49.13
N ASP A 165 36.36 60.56 -49.52
CA ASP A 165 35.78 60.61 -50.86
C ASP A 165 35.31 62.07 -51.22
N ARG A 166 34.97 62.85 -50.20
CA ARG A 166 34.54 64.29 -50.41
C ARG A 166 35.68 65.23 -50.49
N GLU A 167 36.85 64.95 -49.97
CA GLU A 167 38.07 65.76 -50.09
C GLU A 167 38.83 65.47 -51.42
N GLU A 168 38.67 64.34 -52.05
CA GLU A 168 39.28 64.01 -53.32
C GLU A 168 38.52 64.54 -54.56
N ASN A 169 37.31 65.04 -54.43
CA ASN A 169 36.48 65.47 -55.58
C ASN A 169 36.24 66.97 -55.54
#